data_b42d2237c2ea98959cc0ccdbd2ca3fe0
#
_entry.id   b42d2237c2ea98959cc0ccdbd2ca3fe0
#
_cell.length_a   1.000
_cell.length_b   1.000
_cell.length_c   1.000
_cell.angle_alpha   90.00
_cell.angle_beta   90.00
_cell.angle_gamma   90.00
#
_symmetry.space_group_name_H-M   'P 1'
#
loop_
_entity.id
_entity.type
_entity.pdbx_description
1 polymer ?
#
loop_
_entity_poly.entity_id
_entity_poly.type
_entity_poly.pdbx_seq_one_letter_code
_entity_poly.pdbx_strand_id
1 'polypeptide(L)'
;MKRFLRCTCLILVMSMLLAVPAFAAETVDPRASSYFMRSSVYLCNVSGNSFEAWFDVTGTGTMDMIGAEFIKIQQSSDDSNWTTVKTFSRSSYSSLVDTNTTVHAAGVSYTATGGYYYRAYIQLYAEKGIGCGYWDRYTSSIYIPAN
;
A
#
# COMPACT_ATOMS: atom_id res chain seq x y z
N MET A 1 -16.83 -36.73 -46.35
CA MET A 1 -15.73 -36.39 -45.46
C MET A 1 -15.29 -34.90 -45.50
N LYS A 2 -15.23 -34.21 -46.65
CA LYS A 2 -14.76 -32.80 -46.72
C LYS A 2 -15.66 -31.74 -46.06
N ARG A 3 -16.95 -32.03 -45.82
CA ARG A 3 -17.89 -31.09 -45.17
C ARG A 3 -17.82 -31.13 -43.63
N PHE A 4 -17.48 -32.27 -43.03
CA PHE A 4 -17.32 -32.40 -41.59
C PHE A 4 -16.08 -31.66 -41.05
N LEU A 5 -14.99 -31.65 -41.85
CA LEU A 5 -13.74 -31.00 -41.46
C LEU A 5 -13.85 -29.47 -41.40
N ARG A 6 -14.79 -28.88 -42.20
CA ARG A 6 -15.02 -27.41 -42.19
C ARG A 6 -15.83 -26.93 -40.97
N CYS A 7 -16.73 -27.75 -40.46
CA CYS A 7 -17.51 -27.40 -39.27
C CYS A 7 -16.69 -27.50 -37.98
N THR A 8 -15.78 -28.49 -37.87
CA THR A 8 -14.91 -28.63 -36.68
C THR A 8 -13.90 -27.50 -36.57
N CYS A 9 -13.34 -26.98 -37.65
CA CYS A 9 -12.47 -25.81 -37.63
C CYS A 9 -13.17 -24.53 -37.19
N LEU A 10 -14.44 -24.34 -37.57
CA LEU A 10 -15.20 -23.14 -37.18
C LEU A 10 -15.53 -23.13 -35.68
N ILE A 11 -15.83 -24.29 -35.12
CA ILE A 11 -16.10 -24.41 -33.65
C ILE A 11 -14.84 -24.17 -32.85
N LEU A 12 -13.66 -24.63 -33.30
CA LEU A 12 -12.39 -24.44 -32.62
C LEU A 12 -11.95 -22.97 -32.62
N VAL A 13 -12.19 -22.22 -33.69
CA VAL A 13 -11.86 -20.80 -33.81
C VAL A 13 -12.79 -19.94 -32.91
N MET A 14 -14.05 -20.35 -32.77
CA MET A 14 -15.01 -19.63 -31.95
C MET A 14 -14.79 -19.82 -30.44
N SER A 15 -14.16 -20.92 -30.02
CA SER A 15 -13.82 -21.16 -28.62
C SER A 15 -12.57 -20.39 -28.14
N MET A 16 -11.70 -19.95 -29.04
CA MET A 16 -10.52 -19.14 -28.69
C MET A 16 -10.80 -17.65 -28.45
N LEU A 17 -11.97 -17.16 -28.88
CA LEU A 17 -12.35 -15.74 -28.74
C LEU A 17 -13.00 -15.39 -27.38
N LEU A 18 -13.21 -16.37 -26.50
CA LEU A 18 -13.83 -16.17 -25.20
C LEU A 18 -12.82 -16.14 -24.01
N ALA A 19 -11.51 -16.18 -24.28
CA ALA A 19 -10.50 -15.94 -23.26
C ALA A 19 -10.39 -14.42 -22.99
N VAL A 20 -11.42 -13.85 -22.36
CA VAL A 20 -11.30 -12.54 -21.73
C VAL A 20 -10.31 -12.70 -20.59
N PRO A 21 -9.14 -11.99 -20.57
CA PRO A 21 -8.32 -11.99 -19.39
C PRO A 21 -9.17 -11.43 -18.25
N ALA A 22 -9.46 -12.25 -17.24
CA ALA A 22 -9.99 -11.77 -15.99
C ALA A 22 -8.91 -10.87 -15.40
N PHE A 23 -8.99 -9.57 -15.65
CA PHE A 23 -8.32 -8.60 -14.82
C PHE A 23 -8.89 -8.84 -13.42
N ALA A 24 -8.05 -9.34 -12.53
CA ALA A 24 -8.38 -9.35 -11.10
C ALA A 24 -8.69 -7.89 -10.75
N ALA A 25 -9.96 -7.58 -10.60
CA ALA A 25 -10.37 -6.32 -10.04
C ALA A 25 -9.73 -6.28 -8.65
N GLU A 26 -8.82 -5.33 -8.47
CA GLU A 26 -8.29 -5.01 -7.15
C GLU A 26 -9.51 -4.84 -6.25
N THR A 27 -9.70 -5.72 -5.28
CA THR A 27 -10.81 -5.64 -4.35
C THR A 27 -10.54 -4.44 -3.45
N VAL A 28 -11.01 -3.29 -3.89
CA VAL A 28 -11.06 -2.09 -3.05
C VAL A 28 -11.95 -2.45 -1.87
N ASP A 29 -11.38 -2.49 -0.67
CA ASP A 29 -12.17 -2.68 0.54
C ASP A 29 -13.20 -1.53 0.63
N PRO A 30 -14.50 -1.82 0.47
CA PRO A 30 -15.52 -0.77 0.42
C PRO A 30 -15.63 0.01 1.73
N ARG A 31 -15.05 -0.48 2.83
CA ARG A 31 -15.00 0.21 4.12
C ARG A 31 -13.90 1.26 4.17
N ALA A 32 -12.75 1.02 3.55
CA ALA A 32 -11.66 1.99 3.48
C ALA A 32 -12.10 3.28 2.75
N SER A 33 -12.90 3.16 1.69
CA SER A 33 -13.37 4.29 0.89
C SER A 33 -14.36 5.22 1.59
N SER A 34 -15.00 4.80 2.71
CA SER A 34 -15.99 5.62 3.44
C SER A 34 -15.35 6.76 4.21
N TYR A 35 -14.11 6.59 4.67
CA TYR A 35 -13.40 7.55 5.51
C TYR A 35 -12.30 8.28 4.76
N PHE A 36 -11.75 7.67 3.71
CA PHE A 36 -10.57 8.18 3.00
C PHE A 36 -10.95 8.67 1.59
N MET A 37 -10.55 9.90 1.28
CA MET A 37 -10.65 10.46 -0.06
C MET A 37 -9.39 10.14 -0.88
N ARG A 38 -8.23 10.27 -0.25
CA ARG A 38 -6.94 10.14 -0.92
C ARG A 38 -5.85 9.79 0.08
N SER A 39 -4.82 9.07 -0.37
CA SER A 39 -3.59 8.87 0.38
C SER A 39 -2.39 8.72 -0.54
N SER A 40 -1.22 9.14 -0.04
CA SER A 40 0.08 8.90 -0.65
C SER A 40 1.02 8.34 0.40
N VAL A 41 1.87 7.38 0.02
CA VAL A 41 2.92 6.84 0.87
C VAL A 41 4.21 6.75 0.08
N TYR A 42 5.33 7.14 0.67
CA TYR A 42 6.62 7.19 -0.03
C TYR A 42 7.79 7.14 0.94
N LEU A 43 8.96 6.76 0.43
CA LEU A 43 10.24 6.91 1.11
C LEU A 43 10.94 8.14 0.55
N CYS A 44 11.52 8.96 1.42
CA CYS A 44 12.20 10.18 1.05
C CYS A 44 13.42 10.45 1.95
N ASN A 45 14.12 11.55 1.67
CA ASN A 45 15.28 12.03 2.44
C ASN A 45 16.35 10.93 2.61
N VAL A 46 16.57 10.15 1.52
CA VAL A 46 17.57 9.09 1.53
C VAL A 46 18.96 9.72 1.57
N SER A 47 19.71 9.50 2.65
CA SER A 47 21.05 10.02 2.85
C SER A 47 21.91 8.99 3.56
N GLY A 48 22.94 8.48 2.87
CA GLY A 48 23.71 7.35 3.35
C GLY A 48 22.81 6.15 3.61
N ASN A 49 22.82 5.66 4.84
CA ASN A 49 21.98 4.54 5.28
C ASN A 49 20.64 4.96 5.93
N SER A 50 20.30 6.26 5.92
CA SER A 50 19.06 6.75 6.54
C SER A 50 18.04 7.16 5.50
N PHE A 51 16.78 6.95 5.81
CA PHE A 51 15.64 7.41 5.03
C PHE A 51 14.45 7.71 5.93
N GLU A 52 13.44 8.37 5.37
CA GLU A 52 12.17 8.64 6.05
C GLU A 52 11.03 7.92 5.31
N ALA A 53 10.13 7.30 6.08
CA ALA A 53 8.87 6.76 5.58
C ALA A 53 7.75 7.74 5.92
N TRP A 54 7.10 8.28 4.87
CA TRP A 54 6.07 9.31 4.96
C TRP A 54 4.73 8.83 4.45
N PHE A 55 3.68 9.39 5.00
CA PHE A 55 2.34 9.32 4.45
C PHE A 55 1.68 10.72 4.44
N ASP A 56 0.74 10.86 3.52
CA ASP A 56 -0.23 11.95 3.42
C ASP A 56 -1.60 11.31 3.27
N VAL A 57 -2.57 11.73 4.06
CA VAL A 57 -3.92 11.18 4.03
C VAL A 57 -4.95 12.29 4.12
N THR A 58 -5.99 12.18 3.29
CA THR A 58 -7.14 13.08 3.28
C THR A 58 -8.41 12.27 3.55
N GLY A 59 -9.17 12.69 4.55
CA GLY A 59 -10.48 12.14 4.87
C GLY A 59 -11.60 12.69 3.97
N THR A 60 -12.72 12.00 3.94
CA THR A 60 -13.94 12.46 3.22
C THR A 60 -14.63 13.65 3.89
N GLY A 61 -14.12 14.13 4.98
CA GLY A 61 -14.52 15.30 5.75
C GLY A 61 -13.70 15.39 7.01
N THR A 62 -14.05 16.29 7.93
CA THR A 62 -13.38 16.38 9.23
C THR A 62 -13.55 15.07 9.99
N MET A 63 -12.44 14.46 10.38
CA MET A 63 -12.36 13.24 11.19
C MET A 63 -12.08 13.59 12.64
N ASP A 64 -12.60 12.78 13.56
CA ASP A 64 -12.27 12.91 14.99
C ASP A 64 -10.81 12.55 15.21
N MET A 65 -10.29 11.55 14.45
CA MET A 65 -8.88 11.20 14.37
C MET A 65 -8.54 10.71 12.97
N ILE A 66 -7.38 11.12 12.44
CA ILE A 66 -6.88 10.65 11.12
C ILE A 66 -5.36 10.55 11.13
N GLY A 67 -4.80 9.56 10.44
CA GLY A 67 -3.35 9.37 10.32
C GLY A 67 -2.96 7.94 10.03
N ALA A 68 -1.97 7.41 10.75
CA ALA A 68 -1.53 6.02 10.65
C ALA A 68 -1.66 5.29 11.98
N GLU A 69 -2.23 4.08 11.97
CA GLU A 69 -2.20 3.15 13.10
C GLU A 69 -0.77 2.71 13.39
N PHE A 70 -0.03 2.40 12.32
CA PHE A 70 1.40 2.08 12.39
C PHE A 70 2.11 2.28 11.06
N ILE A 71 3.43 2.42 11.15
CA ILE A 71 4.39 2.31 10.04
C ILE A 71 5.34 1.17 10.36
N LYS A 72 5.40 0.14 9.50
CA LYS A 72 6.36 -0.98 9.60
C LYS A 72 7.40 -0.83 8.52
N ILE A 73 8.66 -0.72 8.92
CA ILE A 73 9.79 -0.82 8.00
C ILE A 73 10.05 -2.29 7.73
N GLN A 74 10.07 -2.65 6.47
CA GLN A 74 10.34 -4.00 5.99
C GLN A 74 11.64 -4.03 5.20
N GLN A 75 12.40 -5.10 5.37
CA GLN A 75 13.69 -5.37 4.73
C GLN A 75 13.60 -6.63 3.89
N SER A 76 14.31 -6.66 2.77
CA SER A 76 14.44 -7.82 1.90
C SER A 76 15.85 -7.89 1.28
N SER A 77 16.37 -9.10 1.09
CA SER A 77 17.60 -9.31 0.33
C SER A 77 17.36 -9.46 -1.19
N ASP A 78 16.13 -9.73 -1.61
CA ASP A 78 15.76 -10.11 -2.98
C ASP A 78 14.61 -9.27 -3.56
N ASP A 79 14.19 -8.19 -2.85
CA ASP A 79 13.03 -7.32 -3.20
C ASP A 79 11.70 -8.08 -3.33
N SER A 80 11.61 -9.27 -2.80
CA SER A 80 10.43 -10.15 -2.92
C SER A 80 9.98 -10.68 -1.57
N ASN A 81 10.90 -11.19 -0.76
CA ASN A 81 10.61 -11.73 0.56
C ASN A 81 10.88 -10.68 1.64
N TRP A 82 9.83 -10.22 2.31
CA TRP A 82 9.89 -9.07 3.21
C TRP A 82 9.77 -9.47 4.69
N THR A 83 10.68 -8.94 5.50
CA THR A 83 10.68 -9.10 6.96
C THR A 83 10.54 -7.75 7.63
N THR A 84 9.63 -7.61 8.60
CA THR A 84 9.49 -6.39 9.38
C THR A 84 10.67 -6.25 10.35
N VAL A 85 11.42 -5.16 10.24
CA VAL A 85 12.59 -4.86 11.08
C VAL A 85 12.33 -3.78 12.11
N LYS A 86 11.31 -2.94 11.91
CA LYS A 86 10.90 -1.89 12.86
C LYS A 86 9.41 -1.60 12.71
N THR A 87 8.76 -1.34 13.84
CA THR A 87 7.37 -0.86 13.89
C THR A 87 7.30 0.44 14.70
N PHE A 88 6.63 1.42 14.14
CA PHE A 88 6.25 2.68 14.77
C PHE A 88 4.72 2.67 14.88
N SER A 89 4.17 2.71 16.09
CA SER A 89 2.72 2.71 16.33
C SER A 89 2.25 4.03 16.89
N ARG A 90 1.01 4.42 16.64
CA ARG A 90 0.42 5.65 17.18
C ARG A 90 0.43 5.70 18.71
N SER A 91 0.41 4.55 19.37
CA SER A 91 0.50 4.46 20.82
C SER A 91 1.84 4.94 21.39
N SER A 92 2.91 4.85 20.59
CA SER A 92 4.27 5.27 20.97
C SER A 92 4.72 6.54 20.24
N TYR A 93 4.08 6.87 19.13
CA TYR A 93 4.38 8.01 18.26
C TYR A 93 3.09 8.77 17.98
N SER A 94 2.68 9.65 18.89
CA SER A 94 1.44 10.42 18.80
C SER A 94 1.37 11.32 17.55
N SER A 95 2.51 11.67 16.97
CA SER A 95 2.60 12.43 15.72
C SER A 95 2.08 11.67 14.48
N LEU A 96 1.84 10.35 14.58
CA LEU A 96 1.26 9.56 13.49
C LEU A 96 -0.23 9.81 13.28
N VAL A 97 -0.90 10.47 14.19
CA VAL A 97 -2.32 10.82 14.09
C VAL A 97 -2.53 12.28 14.48
N ASP A 98 -3.60 12.87 13.94
CA ASP A 98 -4.09 14.19 14.36
C ASP A 98 -5.61 14.11 14.54
N THR A 99 -6.18 15.08 15.26
CA THR A 99 -7.57 15.09 15.65
C THR A 99 -8.30 16.33 15.11
N ASN A 100 -9.63 16.18 14.87
CA ASN A 100 -10.50 17.24 14.37
C ASN A 100 -9.98 17.89 13.08
N THR A 101 -9.46 17.09 12.17
CA THR A 101 -8.89 17.55 10.89
C THR A 101 -9.36 16.71 9.72
N THR A 102 -9.26 17.26 8.51
CA THR A 102 -9.54 16.56 7.25
C THR A 102 -8.29 15.94 6.65
N VAL A 103 -7.11 16.43 7.00
CA VAL A 103 -5.84 16.01 6.41
C VAL A 103 -4.80 15.79 7.50
N HIS A 104 -3.92 14.82 7.29
CA HIS A 104 -2.74 14.64 8.11
C HIS A 104 -1.59 14.09 7.28
N ALA A 105 -0.39 14.55 7.57
CA ALA A 105 0.85 14.07 6.97
C ALA A 105 1.91 13.93 8.05
N ALA A 106 2.58 12.80 8.09
CA ALA A 106 3.65 12.54 9.04
C ALA A 106 4.63 11.51 8.49
N GLY A 107 5.79 11.41 9.12
CA GLY A 107 6.81 10.45 8.77
C GLY A 107 7.63 10.02 9.96
N VAL A 108 8.42 8.99 9.75
CA VAL A 108 9.36 8.43 10.72
C VAL A 108 10.70 8.20 10.03
N SER A 109 11.79 8.53 10.73
CA SER A 109 13.15 8.28 10.25
C SER A 109 13.60 6.88 10.67
N TYR A 110 14.37 6.23 9.78
CA TYR A 110 14.95 4.93 10.03
C TYR A 110 16.39 4.89 9.49
N THR A 111 17.31 4.32 10.30
CA THR A 111 18.68 4.04 9.88
C THR A 111 18.80 2.57 9.51
N ALA A 112 19.08 2.30 8.25
CA ALA A 112 19.09 0.99 7.64
C ALA A 112 20.47 0.32 7.72
N THR A 113 20.50 -1.00 7.57
CA THR A 113 21.71 -1.76 7.27
C THR A 113 21.90 -1.79 5.76
N GLY A 114 23.13 -1.53 5.27
CA GLY A 114 23.43 -1.60 3.85
C GLY A 114 23.36 -3.04 3.29
N GLY A 115 23.18 -3.17 1.98
CA GLY A 115 23.07 -4.44 1.26
C GLY A 115 21.66 -4.99 1.13
N TYR A 116 20.63 -4.22 1.45
CA TYR A 116 19.23 -4.67 1.45
C TYR A 116 18.30 -3.68 0.76
N TYR A 117 17.17 -4.20 0.31
CA TYR A 117 16.00 -3.43 -0.09
C TYR A 117 15.14 -3.10 1.12
N TYR A 118 14.51 -1.91 1.11
CA TYR A 118 13.61 -1.45 2.16
C TYR A 118 12.34 -0.90 1.56
N ARG A 119 11.21 -1.15 2.24
CA ARG A 119 9.93 -0.50 1.99
C ARG A 119 9.21 -0.23 3.31
N ALA A 120 8.20 0.62 3.28
CA ALA A 120 7.29 0.80 4.41
C ALA A 120 5.94 0.16 4.09
N TYR A 121 5.39 -0.59 5.04
CA TYR A 121 3.99 -0.94 5.13
C TYR A 121 3.32 -0.01 6.13
N ILE A 122 2.32 0.75 5.68
CA ILE A 122 1.64 1.78 6.46
C ILE A 122 0.16 1.42 6.50
N GLN A 123 -0.38 1.21 7.70
CA GLN A 123 -1.81 1.09 7.89
C GLN A 123 -2.36 2.46 8.30
N LEU A 124 -3.08 3.10 7.39
CA LEU A 124 -3.78 4.35 7.65
C LEU A 124 -5.01 4.08 8.52
N TYR A 125 -5.37 5.06 9.34
CA TYR A 125 -6.48 5.03 10.27
C TYR A 125 -7.30 6.31 10.17
N ALA A 126 -8.62 6.20 10.21
CA ALA A 126 -9.52 7.32 10.39
C ALA A 126 -10.71 6.91 11.27
N GLU A 127 -11.16 7.84 12.09
CA GLU A 127 -12.28 7.67 13.02
C GLU A 127 -13.24 8.86 12.92
N LYS A 128 -14.55 8.56 12.92
CA LYS A 128 -15.59 9.58 12.97
C LYS A 128 -16.83 9.03 13.71
N GLY A 129 -17.21 9.69 14.80
CA GLY A 129 -18.29 9.22 15.66
C GLY A 129 -17.96 7.86 16.29
N ILE A 130 -18.81 6.89 16.04
CA ILE A 130 -18.63 5.51 16.55
C ILE A 130 -17.96 4.57 15.54
N GLY A 131 -17.57 5.07 14.36
CA GLY A 131 -17.02 4.28 13.28
C GLY A 131 -15.55 4.61 13.00
N CYS A 132 -14.83 3.62 12.54
CA CYS A 132 -13.45 3.79 12.08
C CYS A 132 -13.19 2.99 10.81
N GLY A 133 -12.14 3.38 10.08
CA GLY A 133 -11.68 2.71 8.89
C GLY A 133 -10.16 2.58 8.87
N TYR A 134 -9.70 1.57 8.14
CA TYR A 134 -8.28 1.28 7.93
C TYR A 134 -8.00 1.19 6.43
N TRP A 135 -6.80 1.60 6.02
CA TRP A 135 -6.35 1.49 4.64
C TRP A 135 -4.88 1.09 4.59
N ASP A 136 -4.62 -0.10 4.06
CA ASP A 136 -3.27 -0.65 3.95
C ASP A 136 -2.56 -0.10 2.72
N ARG A 137 -1.35 0.40 2.91
CA ARG A 137 -0.52 1.00 1.85
C ARG A 137 0.92 0.50 1.94
N TYR A 138 1.55 0.36 0.78
CA TYR A 138 2.97 0.03 0.66
C TYR A 138 3.67 1.09 -0.16
N THR A 139 4.86 1.48 0.25
CA THR A 139 5.74 2.32 -0.56
C THR A 139 6.42 1.48 -1.65
N SER A 140 6.94 2.15 -2.69
CA SER A 140 7.97 1.53 -3.52
C SER A 140 9.18 1.16 -2.66
N SER A 141 9.95 0.16 -3.08
CA SER A 141 11.19 -0.22 -2.41
C SER A 141 12.36 0.66 -2.86
N ILE A 142 13.35 0.78 -1.97
CA ILE A 142 14.66 1.38 -2.25
C ILE A 142 15.75 0.40 -1.87
N TYR A 143 16.87 0.41 -2.61
CA TYR A 143 18.06 -0.35 -2.25
C TYR A 143 19.06 0.55 -1.52
N ILE A 144 19.53 0.12 -0.35
CA ILE A 144 20.62 0.78 0.40
C ILE A 144 21.89 0.00 0.16
N PRO A 145 22.90 0.59 -0.50
CA PRO A 145 24.15 -0.10 -0.80
C PRO A 145 24.89 -0.56 0.47
N ALA A 146 25.60 -1.69 0.37
CA ALA A 146 26.58 -2.06 1.39
C ALA A 146 27.77 -1.08 1.34
N ASN A 147 28.18 -0.57 2.49
CA ASN A 147 29.36 0.27 2.63
C ASN A 147 30.62 -0.59 2.67
#